data_fb529a88ca846f74fc86b5474424102e
#
_entry.id   fb529a88ca846f74fc86b5474424102e
#
_cell.length_a   1.000
_cell.length_b   1.000
_cell.length_c   1.000
_cell.angle_alpha   90.00
_cell.angle_beta   90.00
_cell.angle_gamma   90.00
#
_symmetry.space_group_name_H-M   'P 1'
#
loop_
_entity.id
_entity.type
_entity.pdbx_description
1 polymer ?
#
loop_
_entity_poly.entity_id
_entity_poly.type
_entity_poly.pdbx_seq_one_letter_code
_entity_poly.pdbx_strand_id
1 'polypeptide(L)'
;MNFDKNQKEAINFYKGCCNVIATAGSGKTSVLVNRIENLVDKYNVPPQNILAITFSKKAKDTIKDKLSLLLPEIYSAVQIETFHSLGYKIIKRFSNVSYEILSYDWKKQKMLTDLSGSDISDIDKVIQYISLCKNNLESSQPGDTYGDLFTKYEKEKEKKHLIDYDDMLTKSYDILKHDKLALEFCQEQFKFILIDEIQDINKVQYEIVKMIADKYKNLFVVGDIFQNIFEWRGSNNSFVINFNKDWENAKTINLNTNYRSSKDIVEFSNKFSQYLPEHTFKFYKQPVANRMSHLPPQYKRYNNEFDEAKGISKQILQLISSESYGYKDIAILARTNSQLQTFETVFFDNHIPCQVTNDISFVDRKEIKIVMSYLKLASDINDNESFEYIYNKPNRWLGKAFLKEVKHYASVSHMSLYCAMFKAERNGWKYKNGIEDLCTIISGLKHNNFANVGKQVKYIRDKLNIDKFVSSDINNNAIDSNRIENLDSLERIASQYKDVKEFINYTVSIGKDKMCLQDCVQLLTIHKSKGMEFPVVFLVGMNDGTLPHSKSHNLNEEKRLAYVAITRAEDELYCSSLKIKNRKRLVESPFIKMMFD
;
A
#
# COMPACT_ATOMS: atom_id res chain seq x y z
N MET A 1 10.41 -29.67 7.47
CA MET A 1 9.21 -29.17 8.21
C MET A 1 8.30 -30.34 8.54
N ASN A 2 7.73 -30.36 9.78
CA ASN A 2 6.70 -31.35 10.10
C ASN A 2 5.34 -30.77 9.75
N PHE A 3 4.72 -31.27 8.69
CA PHE A 3 3.36 -30.93 8.29
C PHE A 3 2.34 -31.77 9.06
N ASP A 4 1.20 -31.15 9.42
CA ASP A 4 0.08 -31.87 9.99
C ASP A 4 -0.65 -32.75 8.95
N LYS A 5 -1.67 -33.50 9.41
CA LYS A 5 -2.42 -34.41 8.54
C LYS A 5 -3.09 -33.69 7.37
N ASN A 6 -3.71 -32.55 7.61
CA ASN A 6 -4.45 -31.80 6.59
C ASN A 6 -3.50 -31.12 5.60
N GLN A 7 -2.39 -30.58 6.11
CA GLN A 7 -1.33 -30.03 5.25
C GLN A 7 -0.74 -31.13 4.35
N LYS A 8 -0.41 -32.31 4.91
CA LYS A 8 0.06 -33.46 4.13
C LYS A 8 -0.95 -33.92 3.09
N GLU A 9 -2.24 -33.91 3.41
CA GLU A 9 -3.31 -34.24 2.47
C GLU A 9 -3.35 -33.25 1.31
N ALA A 10 -3.27 -31.94 1.58
CA ALA A 10 -3.23 -30.90 0.55
C ALA A 10 -1.97 -30.96 -0.32
N ILE A 11 -0.80 -31.16 0.28
CA ILE A 11 0.50 -31.29 -0.42
C ILE A 11 0.49 -32.52 -1.35
N ASN A 12 -0.07 -33.65 -0.89
CA ASN A 12 -0.11 -34.90 -1.65
C ASN A 12 -1.28 -35.01 -2.64
N PHE A 13 -2.17 -34.02 -2.69
CA PHE A 13 -3.28 -34.04 -3.64
C PHE A 13 -2.74 -33.94 -5.08
N TYR A 14 -2.97 -34.96 -5.92
CA TYR A 14 -2.35 -35.05 -7.26
C TYR A 14 -3.20 -34.38 -8.33
N LYS A 15 -4.30 -35.00 -8.73
CA LYS A 15 -5.14 -34.58 -9.88
C LYS A 15 -6.55 -34.20 -9.44
N GLY A 16 -7.19 -33.36 -10.25
CA GLY A 16 -8.55 -32.86 -10.04
C GLY A 16 -8.58 -31.45 -9.45
N CYS A 17 -9.79 -31.02 -9.11
CA CYS A 17 -10.00 -29.71 -8.49
C CYS A 17 -9.98 -29.82 -6.98
N CYS A 18 -9.28 -28.91 -6.30
CA CYS A 18 -9.18 -28.89 -4.85
C CYS A 18 -9.31 -27.46 -4.32
N ASN A 19 -10.24 -27.29 -3.37
CA ASN A 19 -10.45 -26.05 -2.64
C ASN A 19 -9.86 -26.19 -1.22
N VAL A 20 -8.79 -25.48 -0.93
CA VAL A 20 -8.16 -25.46 0.38
C VAL A 20 -8.62 -24.23 1.16
N ILE A 21 -9.51 -24.45 2.10
CA ILE A 21 -9.97 -23.42 3.04
C ILE A 21 -8.94 -23.33 4.15
N ALA A 22 -8.19 -22.26 4.15
CA ALA A 22 -7.05 -22.09 5.04
C ALA A 22 -7.24 -20.86 5.93
N THR A 23 -7.12 -21.02 7.23
CA THR A 23 -7.22 -19.91 8.18
C THR A 23 -5.90 -19.13 8.26
N ALA A 24 -5.93 -17.94 8.90
CA ALA A 24 -4.72 -17.19 9.17
C ALA A 24 -3.67 -18.05 9.89
N GLY A 25 -2.40 -17.94 9.50
CA GLY A 25 -1.30 -18.65 10.14
C GLY A 25 -1.25 -20.16 9.91
N SER A 26 -2.08 -20.73 9.02
CA SER A 26 -2.14 -22.18 8.77
C SER A 26 -1.07 -22.71 7.77
N GLY A 27 -0.15 -21.88 7.32
CA GLY A 27 0.94 -22.26 6.43
C GLY A 27 0.53 -22.40 4.96
N LYS A 28 -0.45 -21.63 4.47
CA LYS A 28 -0.93 -21.61 3.08
C LYS A 28 0.20 -21.67 2.03
N THR A 29 1.11 -20.71 2.09
CA THR A 29 2.22 -20.60 1.14
C THR A 29 3.17 -21.81 1.21
N SER A 30 3.41 -22.34 2.42
CA SER A 30 4.26 -23.54 2.59
C SER A 30 3.59 -24.77 1.97
N VAL A 31 2.29 -24.94 2.14
CA VAL A 31 1.52 -26.02 1.50
C VAL A 31 1.58 -25.89 -0.04
N LEU A 32 1.40 -24.69 -0.57
CA LEU A 32 1.43 -24.44 -2.01
C LEU A 32 2.81 -24.76 -2.60
N VAL A 33 3.89 -24.30 -1.97
CA VAL A 33 5.28 -24.52 -2.43
C VAL A 33 5.65 -25.99 -2.38
N ASN A 34 5.38 -26.69 -1.26
CA ASN A 34 5.68 -28.13 -1.14
C ASN A 34 4.78 -29.00 -2.04
N ARG A 35 3.58 -28.52 -2.39
CA ARG A 35 2.77 -29.17 -3.42
C ARG A 35 3.43 -29.06 -4.81
N ILE A 36 3.99 -27.90 -5.17
CA ILE A 36 4.73 -27.74 -6.43
C ILE A 36 5.92 -28.72 -6.45
N GLU A 37 6.70 -28.77 -5.38
CA GLU A 37 7.78 -29.76 -5.22
C GLU A 37 7.28 -31.19 -5.45
N ASN A 38 6.20 -31.60 -4.77
CA ASN A 38 5.64 -32.94 -4.96
C ASN A 38 5.13 -33.22 -6.37
N LEU A 39 4.56 -32.22 -7.05
CA LEU A 39 4.14 -32.38 -8.46
C LEU A 39 5.33 -32.71 -9.35
N VAL A 40 6.47 -32.05 -9.13
CA VAL A 40 7.69 -32.27 -9.90
C VAL A 40 8.37 -33.58 -9.51
N ASP A 41 8.75 -33.75 -8.22
CA ASP A 41 9.63 -34.83 -7.79
C ASP A 41 8.90 -36.16 -7.63
N LYS A 42 7.70 -36.14 -7.07
CA LYS A 42 6.97 -37.38 -6.78
C LYS A 42 6.09 -37.83 -7.95
N TYR A 43 5.44 -36.86 -8.62
CA TYR A 43 4.50 -37.16 -9.69
C TYR A 43 5.06 -36.92 -11.09
N ASN A 44 6.34 -36.54 -11.21
CA ASN A 44 7.08 -36.33 -12.46
C ASN A 44 6.35 -35.38 -13.43
N VAL A 45 5.69 -34.35 -12.90
CA VAL A 45 5.04 -33.30 -13.70
C VAL A 45 6.12 -32.37 -14.25
N PRO A 46 6.20 -32.16 -15.58
CA PRO A 46 7.15 -31.19 -16.14
C PRO A 46 6.95 -29.81 -15.53
N PRO A 47 7.98 -29.15 -14.99
CA PRO A 47 7.86 -27.87 -14.28
C PRO A 47 7.18 -26.78 -15.11
N GLN A 48 7.43 -26.74 -16.43
CA GLN A 48 6.81 -25.79 -17.36
C GLN A 48 5.29 -25.97 -17.52
N ASN A 49 4.73 -27.13 -17.11
CA ASN A 49 3.30 -27.38 -17.12
C ASN A 49 2.59 -26.94 -15.82
N ILE A 50 3.32 -26.36 -14.89
CA ILE A 50 2.79 -25.86 -13.61
C ILE A 50 2.71 -24.33 -13.66
N LEU A 51 1.50 -23.80 -13.40
CA LEU A 51 1.25 -22.38 -13.26
C LEU A 51 0.80 -22.09 -11.83
N ALA A 52 1.58 -21.29 -11.10
CA ALA A 52 1.20 -20.75 -9.80
C ALA A 52 0.85 -19.26 -9.94
N ILE A 53 -0.35 -18.89 -9.54
CA ILE A 53 -0.85 -17.50 -9.62
C ILE A 53 -0.96 -16.92 -8.24
N THR A 54 -0.46 -15.69 -8.06
CA THR A 54 -0.52 -14.96 -6.80
C THR A 54 -1.12 -13.56 -7.00
N PHE A 55 -1.61 -12.98 -5.91
CA PHE A 55 -2.21 -11.66 -5.96
C PHE A 55 -1.17 -10.53 -6.14
N SER A 56 0.04 -10.65 -5.57
CA SER A 56 1.03 -9.58 -5.55
C SER A 56 2.41 -10.02 -6.02
N LYS A 57 3.23 -9.05 -6.49
CA LYS A 57 4.63 -9.29 -6.85
C LYS A 57 5.43 -9.82 -5.66
N LYS A 58 5.22 -9.28 -4.45
CA LYS A 58 5.90 -9.74 -3.24
C LYS A 58 5.59 -11.21 -2.93
N ALA A 59 4.33 -11.64 -3.05
CA ALA A 59 3.96 -13.04 -2.87
C ALA A 59 4.60 -13.94 -3.94
N LYS A 60 4.65 -13.49 -5.20
CA LYS A 60 5.36 -14.17 -6.30
C LYS A 60 6.84 -14.37 -5.96
N ASP A 61 7.53 -13.31 -5.50
CA ASP A 61 8.95 -13.37 -5.15
C ASP A 61 9.16 -14.32 -3.93
N THR A 62 8.31 -14.25 -2.91
CA THR A 62 8.36 -15.16 -1.75
C THR A 62 8.19 -16.63 -2.15
N ILE A 63 7.29 -16.95 -3.09
CA ILE A 63 7.13 -18.34 -3.58
C ILE A 63 8.36 -18.77 -4.35
N LYS A 64 8.92 -17.90 -5.20
CA LYS A 64 10.14 -18.18 -5.95
C LYS A 64 11.32 -18.47 -5.04
N ASP A 65 11.53 -17.63 -4.01
CA ASP A 65 12.62 -17.80 -3.05
C ASP A 65 12.49 -19.13 -2.30
N LYS A 66 11.30 -19.46 -1.81
CA LYS A 66 11.07 -20.74 -1.12
C LYS A 66 11.24 -21.93 -2.07
N LEU A 67 10.77 -21.81 -3.31
CA LEU A 67 10.89 -22.89 -4.30
C LEU A 67 12.33 -23.10 -4.74
N SER A 68 13.13 -22.04 -4.84
CA SER A 68 14.56 -22.13 -5.17
C SER A 68 15.38 -22.91 -4.14
N LEU A 69 14.92 -22.94 -2.88
CA LEU A 69 15.53 -23.73 -1.82
C LEU A 69 15.18 -25.22 -1.92
N LEU A 70 13.98 -25.55 -2.45
CA LEU A 70 13.51 -26.93 -2.58
C LEU A 70 13.90 -27.56 -3.91
N LEU A 71 13.83 -26.78 -5.00
CA LEU A 71 14.08 -27.22 -6.37
C LEU A 71 15.12 -26.31 -7.06
N PRO A 72 16.38 -26.25 -6.60
CA PRO A 72 17.35 -25.23 -7.02
C PRO A 72 17.67 -25.24 -8.52
N GLU A 73 17.64 -26.41 -9.17
CA GLU A 73 17.99 -26.53 -10.60
C GLU A 73 16.82 -26.23 -11.55
N ILE A 74 15.58 -26.42 -11.12
CA ILE A 74 14.41 -26.42 -12.00
C ILE A 74 13.31 -25.44 -11.61
N TYR A 75 13.43 -24.73 -10.47
CA TYR A 75 12.39 -23.80 -10.00
C TYR A 75 12.08 -22.70 -11.03
N SER A 76 13.06 -22.28 -11.83
CA SER A 76 12.89 -21.24 -12.85
C SER A 76 11.98 -21.66 -14.02
N ALA A 77 11.79 -22.97 -14.22
CA ALA A 77 10.90 -23.50 -15.25
C ALA A 77 9.43 -23.49 -14.81
N VAL A 78 9.15 -23.47 -13.48
CA VAL A 78 7.80 -23.32 -12.97
C VAL A 78 7.29 -21.90 -13.25
N GLN A 79 6.10 -21.79 -13.85
CA GLN A 79 5.53 -20.47 -14.15
C GLN A 79 4.85 -19.92 -12.90
N ILE A 80 5.50 -18.93 -12.25
CA ILE A 80 4.94 -18.21 -11.09
C ILE A 80 4.60 -16.79 -11.54
N GLU A 81 3.32 -16.45 -11.57
CA GLU A 81 2.82 -15.20 -12.13
C GLU A 81 1.82 -14.48 -11.23
N THR A 82 1.64 -13.18 -11.46
CA THR A 82 0.42 -12.49 -11.04
C THR A 82 -0.59 -12.53 -12.19
N PHE A 83 -1.88 -12.33 -11.91
CA PHE A 83 -2.89 -12.27 -12.96
C PHE A 83 -2.56 -11.26 -14.06
N HIS A 84 -2.11 -10.06 -13.67
CA HIS A 84 -1.71 -9.01 -14.62
C HIS A 84 -0.50 -9.43 -15.47
N SER A 85 0.51 -10.08 -14.89
CA SER A 85 1.67 -10.53 -15.64
C SER A 85 1.33 -11.68 -16.60
N LEU A 86 0.44 -12.57 -16.19
CA LEU A 86 -0.10 -13.63 -17.06
C LEU A 86 -0.90 -13.03 -18.22
N GLY A 87 -1.84 -12.12 -17.92
CA GLY A 87 -2.66 -11.46 -18.94
C GLY A 87 -1.82 -10.69 -19.95
N TYR A 88 -0.82 -9.94 -19.49
CA TYR A 88 0.09 -9.23 -20.39
C TYR A 88 0.91 -10.17 -21.28
N LYS A 89 1.36 -11.33 -20.77
CA LYS A 89 2.05 -12.35 -21.58
C LYS A 89 1.14 -12.91 -22.67
N ILE A 90 -0.13 -13.17 -22.36
CA ILE A 90 -1.13 -13.63 -23.33
C ILE A 90 -1.33 -12.57 -24.42
N ILE A 91 -1.55 -11.31 -24.05
CA ILE A 91 -1.70 -10.21 -25.00
C ILE A 91 -0.46 -10.09 -25.90
N LYS A 92 0.73 -10.07 -25.32
CA LYS A 92 1.99 -9.93 -26.08
C LYS A 92 2.21 -11.07 -27.07
N ARG A 93 1.71 -12.27 -26.78
CA ARG A 93 1.91 -13.44 -27.64
C ARG A 93 0.88 -13.55 -28.76
N PHE A 94 -0.38 -13.21 -28.49
CA PHE A 94 -1.50 -13.50 -29.39
C PHE A 94 -2.16 -12.26 -30.00
N SER A 95 -1.86 -11.06 -29.49
CA SER A 95 -2.35 -9.84 -30.13
C SER A 95 -1.46 -9.42 -31.29
N ASN A 96 -2.10 -9.03 -32.40
CA ASN A 96 -1.41 -8.44 -33.55
C ASN A 96 -1.06 -6.95 -33.33
N VAL A 97 -1.52 -6.35 -32.21
CA VAL A 97 -1.29 -4.95 -31.87
C VAL A 97 -0.27 -4.87 -30.74
N SER A 98 0.74 -4.02 -30.93
CA SER A 98 1.67 -3.67 -29.84
C SER A 98 1.08 -2.55 -29.00
N TYR A 99 0.91 -2.79 -27.70
CA TYR A 99 0.34 -1.83 -26.77
C TYR A 99 1.39 -1.19 -25.88
N GLU A 100 1.25 0.13 -25.63
CA GLU A 100 1.96 0.84 -24.56
C GLU A 100 1.14 0.80 -23.28
N ILE A 101 1.82 0.59 -22.13
CA ILE A 101 1.17 0.50 -20.83
C ILE A 101 1.03 1.90 -20.21
N LEU A 102 -0.18 2.27 -19.84
CA LEU A 102 -0.45 3.41 -18.97
C LEU A 102 -0.06 3.08 -17.52
N SER A 103 1.25 3.11 -17.23
CA SER A 103 1.83 2.67 -15.96
C SER A 103 1.67 3.66 -14.81
N TYR A 104 1.28 4.91 -15.09
CA TYR A 104 1.16 5.97 -14.07
C TYR A 104 -0.30 6.44 -13.92
N ASP A 105 -0.81 6.40 -12.70
CA ASP A 105 -2.17 6.83 -12.37
C ASP A 105 -2.46 8.26 -12.81
N TRP A 106 -1.48 9.18 -12.72
CA TRP A 106 -1.65 10.55 -13.17
C TRP A 106 -1.91 10.68 -14.68
N LYS A 107 -1.38 9.76 -15.52
CA LYS A 107 -1.66 9.74 -16.95
C LYS A 107 -3.10 9.34 -17.23
N LYS A 108 -3.62 8.34 -16.48
CA LYS A 108 -5.02 7.91 -16.53
C LYS A 108 -5.94 9.04 -16.07
N GLN A 109 -5.64 9.66 -14.93
CA GLN A 109 -6.37 10.82 -14.41
C GLN A 109 -6.39 11.98 -15.41
N LYS A 110 -5.23 12.33 -15.96
CA LYS A 110 -5.13 13.42 -16.95
C LYS A 110 -5.98 13.13 -18.20
N MET A 111 -5.88 11.92 -18.76
CA MET A 111 -6.68 11.54 -19.93
C MET A 111 -8.18 11.64 -19.65
N LEU A 112 -8.65 11.15 -18.51
CA LEU A 112 -10.05 11.24 -18.09
C LEU A 112 -10.48 12.69 -17.87
N THR A 113 -9.64 13.52 -17.27
CA THR A 113 -9.90 14.95 -17.08
C THR A 113 -10.00 15.67 -18.43
N ASP A 114 -9.09 15.40 -19.36
CA ASP A 114 -9.10 16.00 -20.71
C ASP A 114 -10.36 15.58 -21.49
N LEU A 115 -10.87 14.37 -21.29
CA LEU A 115 -12.08 13.83 -21.94
C LEU A 115 -13.39 14.29 -21.29
N SER A 116 -13.36 14.60 -19.99
CA SER A 116 -14.56 15.00 -19.22
C SER A 116 -14.97 16.46 -19.44
N GLY A 117 -14.05 17.32 -19.91
CA GLY A 117 -14.24 18.76 -19.85
C GLY A 117 -14.26 19.28 -18.41
N SER A 118 -15.01 20.34 -18.13
CA SER A 118 -15.07 20.97 -16.79
C SER A 118 -16.10 20.31 -15.83
N ASP A 119 -16.83 19.29 -16.26
CA ASP A 119 -18.09 18.89 -15.59
C ASP A 119 -17.96 17.80 -14.51
N ILE A 120 -16.78 17.17 -14.35
CA ILE A 120 -16.61 16.09 -13.36
C ILE A 120 -15.68 16.53 -12.23
N SER A 121 -16.28 16.69 -11.05
CA SER A 121 -15.57 17.09 -9.83
C SER A 121 -14.77 15.96 -9.15
N ASP A 122 -15.01 14.68 -9.51
CA ASP A 122 -14.42 13.52 -8.82
C ASP A 122 -13.98 12.43 -9.82
N ILE A 123 -12.83 12.65 -10.42
CA ILE A 123 -12.22 11.69 -11.38
C ILE A 123 -11.91 10.34 -10.73
N ASP A 124 -11.64 10.30 -9.42
CA ASP A 124 -11.32 9.05 -8.73
C ASP A 124 -12.52 8.11 -8.70
N LYS A 125 -13.74 8.64 -8.58
CA LYS A 125 -14.96 7.83 -8.69
C LYS A 125 -15.15 7.25 -10.10
N VAL A 126 -14.82 8.02 -11.12
CA VAL A 126 -14.86 7.52 -12.51
C VAL A 126 -13.87 6.39 -12.70
N ILE A 127 -12.64 6.54 -12.20
CA ILE A 127 -11.61 5.48 -12.26
C ILE A 127 -12.10 4.22 -11.55
N GLN A 128 -12.70 4.37 -10.37
CA GLN A 128 -13.26 3.24 -9.62
C GLN A 128 -14.41 2.57 -10.38
N TYR A 129 -15.33 3.35 -10.97
CA TYR A 129 -16.44 2.83 -11.78
C TYR A 129 -15.93 2.01 -12.97
N ILE A 130 -14.98 2.57 -13.75
CA ILE A 130 -14.38 1.88 -14.90
C ILE A 130 -13.71 0.57 -14.48
N SER A 131 -12.95 0.61 -13.39
CA SER A 131 -12.27 -0.57 -12.87
C SER A 131 -13.27 -1.65 -12.43
N LEU A 132 -14.34 -1.29 -11.72
CA LEU A 132 -15.38 -2.24 -11.31
C LEU A 132 -16.10 -2.87 -12.50
N CYS A 133 -16.49 -2.08 -13.50
CA CYS A 133 -17.12 -2.60 -14.72
C CYS A 133 -16.21 -3.62 -15.42
N LYS A 134 -14.93 -3.29 -15.61
CA LYS A 134 -13.95 -4.20 -16.23
C LYS A 134 -13.75 -5.48 -15.43
N ASN A 135 -13.57 -5.35 -14.13
CA ASN A 135 -13.32 -6.48 -13.24
C ASN A 135 -14.51 -7.43 -13.12
N ASN A 136 -15.73 -6.90 -13.31
CA ASN A 136 -16.96 -7.69 -13.33
C ASN A 136 -17.40 -8.15 -14.73
N LEU A 137 -16.64 -7.83 -15.79
CA LEU A 137 -17.05 -8.07 -17.19
C LEU A 137 -18.41 -7.44 -17.52
N GLU A 138 -18.65 -6.23 -17.01
CA GLU A 138 -19.84 -5.44 -17.25
C GLU A 138 -19.57 -4.35 -18.29
N SER A 139 -20.51 -4.14 -19.19
CA SER A 139 -20.44 -3.02 -20.13
C SER A 139 -20.83 -1.70 -19.47
N SER A 140 -20.34 -0.58 -20.01
CA SER A 140 -20.78 0.74 -19.61
C SER A 140 -22.29 0.89 -19.80
N GLN A 141 -22.97 1.55 -18.85
CA GLN A 141 -24.40 1.86 -18.95
C GLN A 141 -24.57 3.11 -19.83
N PRO A 142 -25.23 3.02 -21.00
CA PRO A 142 -25.48 4.19 -21.84
C PRO A 142 -26.38 5.21 -21.12
N GLY A 143 -26.05 6.51 -21.23
CA GLY A 143 -26.82 7.59 -20.61
C GLY A 143 -26.42 7.90 -19.16
N ASP A 144 -25.49 7.15 -18.57
CA ASP A 144 -24.81 7.52 -17.34
C ASP A 144 -23.54 8.29 -17.65
N THR A 145 -23.34 9.41 -16.96
CA THR A 145 -22.15 10.30 -17.16
C THR A 145 -20.83 9.53 -17.05
N TYR A 146 -20.74 8.58 -16.12
CA TYR A 146 -19.54 7.76 -15.96
C TYR A 146 -19.43 6.69 -17.06
N GLY A 147 -20.55 6.13 -17.54
CA GLY A 147 -20.59 5.18 -18.64
C GLY A 147 -20.19 5.82 -19.98
N ASP A 148 -20.65 7.03 -20.24
CA ASP A 148 -20.27 7.79 -21.45
C ASP A 148 -18.77 8.14 -21.44
N LEU A 149 -18.24 8.53 -20.28
CA LEU A 149 -16.80 8.83 -20.14
C LEU A 149 -15.97 7.55 -20.23
N PHE A 150 -16.44 6.44 -19.68
CA PHE A 150 -15.81 5.13 -19.87
C PHE A 150 -15.70 4.78 -21.36
N THR A 151 -16.78 4.94 -22.11
CA THR A 151 -16.80 4.69 -23.56
C THR A 151 -15.79 5.57 -24.31
N LYS A 152 -15.73 6.86 -23.99
CA LYS A 152 -14.76 7.81 -24.58
C LYS A 152 -13.33 7.42 -24.22
N TYR A 153 -13.07 7.03 -22.99
CA TYR A 153 -11.77 6.61 -22.50
C TYR A 153 -11.25 5.36 -23.23
N GLU A 154 -12.09 4.34 -23.39
CA GLU A 154 -11.72 3.13 -24.14
C GLU A 154 -11.40 3.42 -25.60
N LYS A 155 -12.23 4.23 -26.29
CA LYS A 155 -11.98 4.65 -27.68
C LYS A 155 -10.66 5.43 -27.83
N GLU A 156 -10.34 6.31 -26.88
CA GLU A 156 -9.11 7.08 -26.93
C GLU A 156 -7.86 6.21 -26.68
N LYS A 157 -7.96 5.22 -25.77
CA LYS A 157 -6.89 4.22 -25.58
C LYS A 157 -6.68 3.37 -26.83
N GLU A 158 -7.76 2.88 -27.42
CA GLU A 158 -7.70 2.05 -28.63
C GLU A 158 -7.03 2.82 -29.77
N LYS A 159 -7.42 4.08 -30.01
CA LYS A 159 -6.81 4.94 -31.02
C LYS A 159 -5.31 5.15 -30.82
N LYS A 160 -4.84 5.17 -29.58
CA LYS A 160 -3.43 5.38 -29.21
C LYS A 160 -2.66 4.08 -28.93
N HIS A 161 -3.28 2.92 -29.11
CA HIS A 161 -2.72 1.62 -28.74
C HIS A 161 -2.23 1.54 -27.29
N LEU A 162 -3.02 2.13 -26.36
CA LEU A 162 -2.73 2.13 -24.93
C LEU A 162 -3.56 1.09 -24.18
N ILE A 163 -2.96 0.48 -23.15
CA ILE A 163 -3.66 -0.36 -22.18
C ILE A 163 -3.37 0.08 -20.76
N ASP A 164 -4.38 0.05 -19.89
CA ASP A 164 -4.21 0.15 -18.45
C ASP A 164 -4.09 -1.24 -17.79
N TYR A 165 -3.92 -1.29 -16.48
CA TYR A 165 -3.81 -2.57 -15.77
C TYR A 165 -5.07 -3.43 -15.88
N ASP A 166 -6.27 -2.81 -15.85
CA ASP A 166 -7.53 -3.56 -16.00
C ASP A 166 -7.65 -4.18 -17.41
N ASP A 167 -7.12 -3.50 -18.45
CA ASP A 167 -7.08 -4.04 -19.82
C ASP A 167 -6.21 -5.28 -19.96
N MET A 168 -5.19 -5.43 -19.13
CA MET A 168 -4.37 -6.65 -19.17
C MET A 168 -5.21 -7.89 -18.88
N LEU A 169 -6.24 -7.73 -18.02
CA LEU A 169 -7.16 -8.81 -17.69
C LEU A 169 -8.26 -8.95 -18.74
N THR A 170 -8.97 -7.87 -19.08
CA THR A 170 -10.11 -7.95 -20.00
C THR A 170 -9.70 -8.34 -21.41
N LYS A 171 -8.61 -7.77 -21.94
CA LYS A 171 -8.10 -8.17 -23.28
C LYS A 171 -7.56 -9.60 -23.32
N SER A 172 -6.90 -10.07 -22.26
CA SER A 172 -6.48 -11.47 -22.19
C SER A 172 -7.67 -12.42 -22.09
N TYR A 173 -8.72 -12.05 -21.36
CA TYR A 173 -10.00 -12.77 -21.33
C TYR A 173 -10.62 -12.84 -22.74
N ASP A 174 -10.70 -11.71 -23.46
CA ASP A 174 -11.28 -11.65 -24.79
C ASP A 174 -10.48 -12.50 -25.81
N ILE A 175 -9.13 -12.47 -25.73
CA ILE A 175 -8.29 -13.34 -26.56
C ILE A 175 -8.61 -14.81 -26.28
N LEU A 176 -8.60 -15.24 -25.02
CA LEU A 176 -8.86 -16.63 -24.67
C LEU A 176 -10.27 -17.08 -25.04
N LYS A 177 -11.25 -16.18 -25.03
CA LYS A 177 -12.65 -16.46 -25.37
C LYS A 177 -12.87 -16.61 -26.87
N HIS A 178 -12.17 -15.84 -27.70
CA HIS A 178 -12.45 -15.75 -29.12
C HIS A 178 -11.37 -16.39 -30.00
N ASP A 179 -10.14 -16.56 -29.49
CA ASP A 179 -9.05 -17.24 -30.20
C ASP A 179 -8.83 -18.64 -29.63
N LYS A 180 -9.34 -19.64 -30.37
CA LYS A 180 -9.24 -21.05 -29.99
C LYS A 180 -7.78 -21.52 -29.88
N LEU A 181 -6.90 -21.04 -30.76
CA LEU A 181 -5.48 -21.42 -30.74
C LEU A 181 -4.76 -20.89 -29.51
N ALA A 182 -5.08 -19.64 -29.11
CA ALA A 182 -4.56 -19.06 -27.90
C ALA A 182 -5.01 -19.82 -26.65
N LEU A 183 -6.30 -20.21 -26.60
CA LEU A 183 -6.85 -21.01 -25.50
C LEU A 183 -6.19 -22.39 -25.44
N GLU A 184 -6.15 -23.11 -26.53
CA GLU A 184 -5.53 -24.46 -26.61
C GLU A 184 -4.06 -24.41 -26.21
N PHE A 185 -3.32 -23.39 -26.65
CA PHE A 185 -1.93 -23.19 -26.25
C PHE A 185 -1.80 -23.03 -24.72
N CYS A 186 -2.62 -22.17 -24.10
CA CYS A 186 -2.58 -21.96 -22.67
C CYS A 186 -2.98 -23.23 -21.89
N GLN A 187 -3.97 -23.97 -22.37
CA GLN A 187 -4.40 -25.24 -21.78
C GLN A 187 -3.32 -26.32 -21.85
N GLU A 188 -2.63 -26.45 -22.99
CA GLU A 188 -1.54 -27.43 -23.12
C GLU A 188 -0.31 -27.06 -22.31
N GLN A 189 -0.03 -25.77 -22.19
CA GLN A 189 1.09 -25.27 -21.39
C GLN A 189 0.82 -25.42 -19.90
N PHE A 190 -0.39 -25.10 -19.41
CA PHE A 190 -0.70 -25.03 -17.98
C PHE A 190 -1.62 -26.17 -17.56
N LYS A 191 -1.06 -27.37 -17.41
CA LYS A 191 -1.82 -28.58 -17.05
C LYS A 191 -2.15 -28.67 -15.57
N PHE A 192 -1.40 -27.96 -14.71
CA PHE A 192 -1.63 -27.84 -13.28
C PHE A 192 -1.63 -26.37 -12.89
N ILE A 193 -2.74 -25.89 -12.34
CA ILE A 193 -2.92 -24.50 -11.96
C ILE A 193 -3.11 -24.40 -10.45
N LEU A 194 -2.30 -23.59 -9.80
CA LEU A 194 -2.38 -23.31 -8.37
C LEU A 194 -2.67 -21.81 -8.16
N ILE A 195 -3.62 -21.49 -7.29
CA ILE A 195 -3.98 -20.10 -6.99
C ILE A 195 -3.82 -19.85 -5.50
N ASP A 196 -3.00 -18.88 -5.14
CA ASP A 196 -2.91 -18.35 -3.79
C ASP A 196 -3.88 -17.19 -3.59
N GLU A 197 -4.44 -17.05 -2.39
CA GLU A 197 -5.37 -15.98 -2.01
C GLU A 197 -6.61 -15.89 -2.94
N ILE A 198 -7.24 -17.04 -3.22
CA ILE A 198 -8.41 -17.14 -4.15
C ILE A 198 -9.56 -16.19 -3.76
N GLN A 199 -9.71 -15.82 -2.48
CA GLN A 199 -10.76 -14.90 -2.01
C GLN A 199 -10.59 -13.47 -2.54
N ASP A 200 -9.39 -13.11 -3.04
CA ASP A 200 -9.10 -11.75 -3.52
C ASP A 200 -9.30 -11.57 -5.03
N ILE A 201 -9.60 -12.65 -5.74
CA ILE A 201 -9.78 -12.56 -7.20
C ILE A 201 -11.14 -11.98 -7.56
N ASN A 202 -11.18 -11.32 -8.72
CA ASN A 202 -12.39 -10.78 -9.31
C ASN A 202 -12.94 -11.72 -10.42
N LYS A 203 -14.09 -11.35 -10.99
CA LYS A 203 -14.80 -12.17 -11.98
C LYS A 203 -13.95 -12.44 -13.23
N VAL A 204 -13.31 -11.42 -13.81
CA VAL A 204 -12.50 -11.62 -15.02
C VAL A 204 -11.34 -12.56 -14.77
N GLN A 205 -10.68 -12.48 -13.61
CA GLN A 205 -9.60 -13.38 -13.22
C GLN A 205 -10.08 -14.82 -13.05
N TYR A 206 -11.26 -15.00 -12.42
CA TYR A 206 -11.84 -16.33 -12.25
C TYR A 206 -12.23 -16.97 -13.58
N GLU A 207 -12.82 -16.20 -14.50
CA GLU A 207 -13.19 -16.68 -15.83
C GLU A 207 -11.96 -17.05 -16.68
N ILE A 208 -10.88 -16.28 -16.61
CA ILE A 208 -9.60 -16.66 -17.25
C ILE A 208 -9.12 -18.03 -16.73
N VAL A 209 -9.14 -18.22 -15.41
CA VAL A 209 -8.73 -19.50 -14.80
C VAL A 209 -9.63 -20.64 -15.24
N LYS A 210 -10.96 -20.42 -15.26
CA LYS A 210 -11.93 -21.43 -15.71
C LYS A 210 -11.63 -21.90 -17.14
N MET A 211 -11.42 -20.98 -18.06
CA MET A 211 -11.11 -21.32 -19.45
C MET A 211 -9.81 -22.14 -19.57
N ILE A 212 -8.75 -21.74 -18.87
CA ILE A 212 -7.46 -22.44 -18.97
C ILE A 212 -7.54 -23.82 -18.28
N ALA A 213 -8.19 -23.91 -17.10
CA ALA A 213 -8.26 -25.14 -16.32
C ALA A 213 -9.21 -26.18 -16.89
N ASP A 214 -10.17 -25.80 -17.74
CA ASP A 214 -11.30 -26.66 -18.16
C ASP A 214 -10.86 -27.96 -18.84
N LYS A 215 -9.78 -27.94 -19.61
CA LYS A 215 -9.28 -29.12 -20.33
C LYS A 215 -8.78 -30.24 -19.40
N TYR A 216 -7.92 -29.90 -18.44
CA TYR A 216 -7.26 -30.89 -17.57
C TYR A 216 -7.89 -30.97 -16.19
N LYS A 217 -8.68 -29.97 -15.77
CA LYS A 217 -9.37 -29.87 -14.48
C LYS A 217 -8.46 -30.13 -13.28
N ASN A 218 -7.18 -29.75 -13.38
CA ASN A 218 -6.21 -29.81 -12.29
C ASN A 218 -6.05 -28.40 -11.69
N LEU A 219 -7.02 -27.97 -10.91
CA LEU A 219 -7.07 -26.66 -10.29
C LEU A 219 -7.01 -26.78 -8.76
N PHE A 220 -5.98 -26.21 -8.17
CA PHE A 220 -5.75 -26.19 -6.73
C PHE A 220 -5.80 -24.75 -6.24
N VAL A 221 -6.78 -24.42 -5.43
CA VAL A 221 -6.95 -23.06 -4.90
C VAL A 221 -6.77 -23.05 -3.39
N VAL A 222 -6.13 -22.00 -2.88
CA VAL A 222 -5.92 -21.80 -1.43
C VAL A 222 -6.39 -20.41 -1.06
N GLY A 223 -7.16 -20.28 0.01
CA GLY A 223 -7.64 -19.00 0.47
C GLY A 223 -8.24 -18.99 1.86
N ASP A 224 -8.40 -17.78 2.38
CA ASP A 224 -9.03 -17.48 3.66
C ASP A 224 -10.21 -16.54 3.44
N ILE A 225 -11.43 -17.06 3.56
CA ILE A 225 -12.67 -16.30 3.33
C ILE A 225 -12.84 -15.11 4.28
N PHE A 226 -12.19 -15.13 5.44
CA PHE A 226 -12.20 -14.02 6.40
C PHE A 226 -11.18 -12.91 6.05
N GLN A 227 -10.31 -13.14 5.07
CA GLN A 227 -9.32 -12.16 4.64
C GLN A 227 -9.64 -11.49 3.29
N ASN A 228 -10.88 -11.59 2.79
CA ASN A 228 -11.31 -10.80 1.65
C ASN A 228 -11.56 -9.35 2.08
N ILE A 229 -10.63 -8.45 1.73
CA ILE A 229 -10.65 -7.02 2.03
C ILE A 229 -10.50 -6.15 0.78
N PHE A 230 -10.81 -6.70 -0.41
CA PHE A 230 -10.73 -6.02 -1.70
C PHE A 230 -12.05 -6.07 -2.48
N GLU A 231 -13.20 -6.19 -1.79
CA GLU A 231 -14.53 -6.17 -2.43
C GLU A 231 -14.76 -4.86 -3.20
N TRP A 232 -14.22 -3.76 -2.71
CA TRP A 232 -14.25 -2.47 -3.39
C TRP A 232 -13.48 -2.46 -4.75
N ARG A 233 -12.66 -3.50 -5.03
CA ARG A 233 -12.00 -3.77 -6.31
C ARG A 233 -12.68 -4.88 -7.11
N GLY A 234 -13.84 -5.36 -6.67
CA GLY A 234 -14.59 -6.42 -7.33
C GLY A 234 -14.21 -7.84 -6.92
N SER A 235 -13.37 -8.03 -5.87
CA SER A 235 -13.13 -9.38 -5.34
C SER A 235 -14.40 -9.97 -4.72
N ASN A 236 -14.54 -11.30 -4.78
CA ASN A 236 -15.76 -11.94 -4.35
C ASN A 236 -15.52 -13.33 -3.74
N ASN A 237 -15.93 -13.50 -2.49
CA ASN A 237 -15.87 -14.78 -1.78
C ASN A 237 -16.70 -15.88 -2.44
N SER A 238 -17.67 -15.54 -3.32
CA SER A 238 -18.53 -16.53 -3.98
C SER A 238 -17.75 -17.59 -4.76
N PHE A 239 -16.56 -17.25 -5.29
CA PHE A 239 -15.72 -18.21 -6.02
C PHE A 239 -15.16 -19.31 -5.11
N VAL A 240 -14.87 -19.00 -3.85
CA VAL A 240 -14.48 -19.98 -2.83
C VAL A 240 -15.69 -20.78 -2.35
N ILE A 241 -16.79 -20.09 -2.05
CA ILE A 241 -18.01 -20.67 -1.48
C ILE A 241 -18.69 -21.63 -2.46
N ASN A 242 -18.75 -21.25 -3.74
CA ASN A 242 -19.41 -22.04 -4.79
C ASN A 242 -18.43 -22.92 -5.58
N PHE A 243 -17.18 -23.04 -5.17
CA PHE A 243 -16.15 -23.79 -5.90
C PHE A 243 -16.59 -25.20 -6.29
N ASN A 244 -17.25 -25.93 -5.38
CA ASN A 244 -17.73 -27.29 -5.63
C ASN A 244 -18.96 -27.34 -6.57
N LYS A 245 -19.63 -26.20 -6.82
CA LYS A 245 -20.67 -26.10 -7.83
C LYS A 245 -20.09 -25.86 -9.23
N ASP A 246 -19.02 -25.08 -9.29
CA ASP A 246 -18.33 -24.77 -10.55
C ASP A 246 -17.46 -25.94 -11.04
N TRP A 247 -16.94 -26.74 -10.10
CA TRP A 247 -16.04 -27.86 -10.36
C TRP A 247 -16.60 -29.15 -9.74
N GLU A 248 -17.21 -29.98 -10.56
CA GLU A 248 -17.74 -31.27 -10.12
C GLU A 248 -16.64 -32.15 -9.50
N ASN A 249 -16.99 -32.85 -8.42
CA ASN A 249 -16.08 -33.72 -7.68
C ASN A 249 -14.86 -33.00 -7.08
N ALA A 250 -14.92 -31.69 -6.91
CA ALA A 250 -13.86 -30.96 -6.24
C ALA A 250 -13.73 -31.37 -4.78
N LYS A 251 -12.47 -31.59 -4.35
CA LYS A 251 -12.16 -31.91 -2.95
C LYS A 251 -12.02 -30.63 -2.13
N THR A 252 -12.60 -30.59 -0.95
CA THR A 252 -12.40 -29.51 0.03
C THR A 252 -11.51 -29.99 1.16
N ILE A 253 -10.42 -29.28 1.44
CA ILE A 253 -9.49 -29.55 2.56
C ILE A 253 -9.44 -28.32 3.46
N ASN A 254 -9.50 -28.52 4.78
CA ASN A 254 -9.42 -27.44 5.75
C ASN A 254 -8.06 -27.41 6.42
N LEU A 255 -7.36 -26.28 6.35
CA LEU A 255 -6.15 -25.98 7.12
C LEU A 255 -6.54 -25.06 8.26
N ASN A 256 -6.82 -25.62 9.44
CA ASN A 256 -7.30 -24.87 10.59
C ASN A 256 -6.33 -24.84 11.78
N THR A 257 -5.14 -25.43 11.68
CA THR A 257 -4.09 -25.28 12.71
C THR A 257 -3.34 -23.98 12.48
N ASN A 258 -3.37 -23.06 13.45
CA ASN A 258 -2.61 -21.80 13.40
C ASN A 258 -1.23 -21.99 14.04
N TYR A 259 -0.18 -21.87 13.23
CA TYR A 259 1.22 -21.98 13.64
C TYR A 259 1.90 -20.63 13.92
N ARG A 260 1.20 -19.52 13.58
CA ARG A 260 1.72 -18.16 13.69
C ARG A 260 1.55 -17.60 15.09
N SER A 261 0.31 -17.50 15.54
CA SER A 261 -0.07 -16.69 16.69
C SER A 261 -0.14 -17.48 17.97
N SER A 262 0.11 -16.81 19.10
CA SER A 262 -0.13 -17.36 20.44
C SER A 262 -1.59 -17.77 20.62
N LYS A 263 -1.84 -18.67 21.56
CA LYS A 263 -3.18 -19.18 21.84
C LYS A 263 -4.16 -18.04 22.17
N ASP A 264 -3.71 -17.05 22.93
CA ASP A 264 -4.54 -15.92 23.33
C ASP A 264 -5.04 -15.10 22.13
N ILE A 265 -4.17 -14.85 21.14
CA ILE A 265 -4.52 -14.13 19.90
C ILE A 265 -5.46 -14.96 19.03
N VAL A 266 -5.23 -16.27 18.93
CA VAL A 266 -6.12 -17.16 18.17
C VAL A 266 -7.52 -17.21 18.79
N GLU A 267 -7.64 -17.36 20.10
CA GLU A 267 -8.92 -17.35 20.81
C GLU A 267 -9.63 -15.98 20.66
N PHE A 268 -8.89 -14.90 20.74
CA PHE A 268 -9.41 -13.55 20.53
C PHE A 268 -9.92 -13.35 19.10
N SER A 269 -9.17 -13.78 18.10
CA SER A 269 -9.60 -13.73 16.69
C SER A 269 -10.83 -14.60 16.44
N ASN A 270 -10.91 -15.76 17.07
CA ASN A 270 -12.05 -16.68 17.01
C ASN A 270 -13.31 -16.06 17.61
N LYS A 271 -13.19 -15.38 18.75
CA LYS A 271 -14.30 -14.64 19.36
C LYS A 271 -14.82 -13.57 18.40
N PHE A 272 -13.93 -12.77 17.82
CA PHE A 272 -14.31 -11.71 16.88
C PHE A 272 -14.91 -12.26 15.58
N SER A 273 -14.41 -13.40 15.07
CA SER A 273 -14.90 -14.00 13.82
C SER A 273 -16.37 -14.43 13.87
N GLN A 274 -16.94 -14.64 15.06
CA GLN A 274 -18.35 -15.00 15.24
C GLN A 274 -19.31 -13.90 14.75
N TYR A 275 -18.84 -12.65 14.67
CA TYR A 275 -19.60 -11.52 14.14
C TYR A 275 -19.52 -11.39 12.61
N LEU A 276 -18.83 -12.30 11.93
CA LEU A 276 -18.72 -12.36 10.47
C LEU A 276 -19.65 -13.41 9.90
N PRO A 277 -20.36 -13.15 8.78
CA PRO A 277 -21.29 -14.10 8.19
C PRO A 277 -20.63 -15.41 7.77
N GLU A 278 -19.36 -15.37 7.39
CA GLU A 278 -18.56 -16.53 6.98
C GLU A 278 -18.43 -17.60 8.07
N HIS A 279 -18.56 -17.22 9.34
CA HIS A 279 -18.52 -18.16 10.47
C HIS A 279 -19.64 -19.22 10.39
N THR A 280 -20.75 -18.91 9.73
CA THR A 280 -21.91 -19.81 9.61
C THR A 280 -21.76 -20.86 8.51
N PHE A 281 -20.72 -20.80 7.67
CA PHE A 281 -20.54 -21.74 6.57
C PHE A 281 -20.14 -23.13 7.07
N LYS A 282 -20.88 -24.16 6.65
CA LYS A 282 -20.67 -25.56 7.09
C LYS A 282 -19.27 -26.11 6.79
N PHE A 283 -18.59 -25.58 5.77
CA PHE A 283 -17.23 -26.01 5.43
C PHE A 283 -16.15 -25.28 6.22
N TYR A 284 -16.48 -24.21 6.94
CA TYR A 284 -15.54 -23.48 7.78
C TYR A 284 -15.23 -24.26 9.05
N LYS A 285 -13.94 -24.33 9.40
CA LYS A 285 -13.46 -24.84 10.68
C LYS A 285 -12.67 -23.76 11.40
N GLN A 286 -13.04 -23.52 12.64
CA GLN A 286 -12.41 -22.53 13.48
C GLN A 286 -10.91 -22.82 13.68
N PRO A 287 -10.04 -21.81 13.64
CA PRO A 287 -8.61 -21.96 13.92
C PRO A 287 -8.33 -22.54 15.31
N VAL A 288 -7.36 -23.45 15.36
CA VAL A 288 -6.83 -24.04 16.60
C VAL A 288 -5.37 -23.62 16.74
N ALA A 289 -5.01 -23.05 17.88
CA ALA A 289 -3.65 -22.63 18.13
C ALA A 289 -2.71 -23.83 18.30
N ASN A 290 -1.54 -23.78 17.66
CA ASN A 290 -0.44 -24.71 17.90
C ASN A 290 0.57 -24.16 18.91
N ARG A 291 0.62 -22.84 19.09
CA ARG A 291 1.50 -22.16 20.05
C ARG A 291 0.81 -22.00 21.41
N MET A 292 1.62 -21.92 22.46
CA MET A 292 1.14 -21.69 23.83
C MET A 292 0.61 -20.28 24.02
N SER A 293 -0.10 -20.04 25.12
CA SER A 293 -0.48 -18.70 25.58
C SER A 293 0.77 -17.86 25.87
N HIS A 294 0.69 -16.56 25.59
CA HIS A 294 1.75 -15.59 25.88
C HIS A 294 1.18 -14.42 26.69
N LEU A 295 0.51 -13.47 26.01
CA LEU A 295 -0.12 -12.32 26.64
C LEU A 295 -1.50 -12.09 26.00
N PRO A 296 -2.57 -11.98 26.80
CA PRO A 296 -3.88 -11.63 26.25
C PRO A 296 -3.86 -10.27 25.56
N PRO A 297 -4.57 -10.10 24.43
CA PRO A 297 -4.71 -8.81 23.76
C PRO A 297 -5.17 -7.72 24.71
N GLN A 298 -4.55 -6.55 24.61
CA GLN A 298 -4.78 -5.44 25.52
C GLN A 298 -5.47 -4.27 24.79
N TYR A 299 -6.30 -3.52 25.54
CA TYR A 299 -6.95 -2.34 25.02
C TYR A 299 -6.70 -1.12 25.94
N LYS A 300 -6.44 0.04 25.29
CA LYS A 300 -6.25 1.31 26.00
C LYS A 300 -6.88 2.48 25.25
N ARG A 301 -7.58 3.35 26.00
CA ARG A 301 -8.16 4.58 25.46
C ARG A 301 -7.30 5.78 25.81
N TYR A 302 -6.86 6.53 24.80
CA TYR A 302 -6.03 7.73 24.96
C TYR A 302 -6.87 9.02 24.83
N ASN A 303 -6.33 10.16 25.29
CA ASN A 303 -7.08 11.41 25.19
C ASN A 303 -7.15 11.92 23.74
N ASN A 304 -6.03 11.87 23.02
CA ASN A 304 -5.90 12.31 21.63
C ASN A 304 -4.81 11.52 20.90
N GLU A 305 -4.61 11.79 19.59
CA GLU A 305 -3.66 11.08 18.75
C GLU A 305 -2.19 11.26 19.19
N PHE A 306 -1.82 12.40 19.76
CA PHE A 306 -0.46 12.60 20.26
C PHE A 306 -0.21 11.82 21.54
N ASP A 307 -1.20 11.78 22.46
CA ASP A 307 -1.10 10.98 23.68
C ASP A 307 -1.04 9.48 23.34
N GLU A 308 -1.79 9.04 22.32
CA GLU A 308 -1.72 7.67 21.80
C GLU A 308 -0.31 7.36 21.28
N ALA A 309 0.22 8.17 20.37
CA ALA A 309 1.53 7.96 19.79
C ALA A 309 2.65 8.02 20.83
N LYS A 310 2.60 8.96 21.80
CA LYS A 310 3.57 9.04 22.90
C LYS A 310 3.48 7.84 23.85
N GLY A 311 2.25 7.42 24.17
CA GLY A 311 2.05 6.25 25.04
C GLY A 311 2.57 4.97 24.42
N ILE A 312 2.32 4.77 23.11
CA ILE A 312 2.83 3.65 22.34
C ILE A 312 4.35 3.72 22.16
N SER A 313 4.92 4.92 21.87
CA SER A 313 6.38 5.10 21.84
C SER A 313 7.05 4.64 23.13
N LYS A 314 6.50 5.02 24.28
CA LYS A 314 7.02 4.59 25.58
C LYS A 314 6.95 3.06 25.75
N GLN A 315 5.86 2.45 25.32
CA GLN A 315 5.70 0.99 25.37
C GLN A 315 6.67 0.27 24.44
N ILE A 316 6.89 0.79 23.22
CA ILE A 316 7.91 0.27 22.29
C ILE A 316 9.28 0.32 22.93
N LEU A 317 9.69 1.44 23.50
CA LEU A 317 11.00 1.57 24.17
C LEU A 317 11.14 0.58 25.35
N GLN A 318 10.06 0.28 26.07
CA GLN A 318 10.07 -0.74 27.11
C GLN A 318 10.26 -2.15 26.53
N LEU A 319 9.57 -2.49 25.43
CA LEU A 319 9.74 -3.78 24.74
C LEU A 319 11.17 -3.97 24.20
N ILE A 320 11.75 -2.92 23.64
CA ILE A 320 13.14 -2.94 23.17
C ILE A 320 14.12 -3.06 24.33
N SER A 321 13.90 -2.34 25.43
CA SER A 321 14.79 -2.39 26.60
C SER A 321 14.77 -3.73 27.34
N SER A 322 13.72 -4.53 27.15
CA SER A 322 13.65 -5.91 27.67
C SER A 322 14.42 -6.93 26.81
N GLU A 323 15.02 -6.50 25.71
CA GLU A 323 15.74 -7.31 24.73
C GLU A 323 14.91 -8.47 24.13
N SER A 324 13.58 -8.44 24.32
CA SER A 324 12.67 -9.47 23.81
C SER A 324 12.36 -9.28 22.32
N TYR A 325 12.38 -8.02 21.84
CA TYR A 325 12.03 -7.66 20.47
C TYR A 325 12.97 -6.61 19.92
N GLY A 326 13.22 -6.65 18.57
CA GLY A 326 13.82 -5.55 17.81
C GLY A 326 12.74 -4.62 17.23
N TYR A 327 13.14 -3.45 16.73
CA TYR A 327 12.19 -2.54 16.09
C TYR A 327 11.47 -3.15 14.89
N LYS A 328 12.14 -4.02 14.12
CA LYS A 328 11.58 -4.76 12.97
C LYS A 328 10.44 -5.71 13.33
N ASP A 329 10.39 -6.13 14.60
CA ASP A 329 9.39 -7.07 15.12
C ASP A 329 8.07 -6.37 15.48
N ILE A 330 8.02 -5.03 15.37
CA ILE A 330 6.91 -4.19 15.80
C ILE A 330 6.23 -3.52 14.60
N ALA A 331 4.90 -3.62 14.55
CA ALA A 331 4.08 -2.92 13.56
C ALA A 331 2.99 -2.06 14.18
N ILE A 332 2.80 -0.86 13.65
CA ILE A 332 1.64 0.00 13.90
C ILE A 332 0.67 -0.16 12.74
N LEU A 333 -0.51 -0.67 13.01
CA LEU A 333 -1.56 -0.86 12.02
C LEU A 333 -2.67 0.17 12.20
N ALA A 334 -2.94 0.94 11.15
CA ALA A 334 -3.99 1.94 11.14
C ALA A 334 -4.97 1.73 9.97
N ARG A 335 -6.18 2.26 10.08
CA ARG A 335 -7.16 2.21 8.98
C ARG A 335 -6.79 3.13 7.84
N THR A 336 -6.18 4.29 8.14
CA THR A 336 -5.84 5.33 7.16
C THR A 336 -4.39 5.78 7.31
N ASN A 337 -3.80 6.27 6.20
CA ASN A 337 -2.44 6.81 6.22
C ASN A 337 -2.32 8.05 7.12
N SER A 338 -3.38 8.87 7.21
CA SER A 338 -3.36 10.07 8.06
C SER A 338 -3.13 9.77 9.55
N GLN A 339 -3.58 8.61 10.05
CA GLN A 339 -3.31 8.19 11.41
C GLN A 339 -1.82 7.89 11.64
N LEU A 340 -1.15 7.28 10.64
CA LEU A 340 0.27 6.92 10.71
C LEU A 340 1.19 8.15 10.75
N GLN A 341 0.75 9.28 10.21
CA GLN A 341 1.54 10.51 10.18
C GLN A 341 1.88 11.03 11.58
N THR A 342 0.95 10.94 12.52
CA THR A 342 1.21 11.34 13.91
C THR A 342 2.25 10.44 14.59
N PHE A 343 2.18 9.13 14.32
CA PHE A 343 3.18 8.17 14.81
C PHE A 343 4.56 8.45 14.22
N GLU A 344 4.66 8.66 12.92
CA GLU A 344 5.92 9.00 12.25
C GLU A 344 6.57 10.23 12.89
N THR A 345 5.78 11.27 13.17
CA THR A 345 6.24 12.49 13.83
C THR A 345 6.74 12.24 15.25
N VAL A 346 5.95 11.53 16.07
CA VAL A 346 6.29 11.28 17.47
C VAL A 346 7.46 10.30 17.59
N PHE A 347 7.56 9.32 16.68
CA PHE A 347 8.71 8.39 16.63
C PHE A 347 9.98 9.12 16.25
N PHE A 348 9.89 10.05 15.31
CA PHE A 348 10.99 10.94 14.98
C PHE A 348 11.47 11.74 16.20
N ASP A 349 10.55 12.36 16.96
CA ASP A 349 10.85 13.10 18.21
C ASP A 349 11.55 12.23 19.27
N ASN A 350 11.24 10.93 19.31
CA ASN A 350 11.78 9.99 20.31
C ASN A 350 12.93 9.12 19.78
N HIS A 351 13.47 9.43 18.61
CA HIS A 351 14.55 8.68 17.94
C HIS A 351 14.20 7.18 17.73
N ILE A 352 12.93 6.85 17.53
CA ILE A 352 12.48 5.51 17.18
C ILE A 352 12.56 5.33 15.66
N PRO A 353 13.41 4.43 15.15
CA PRO A 353 13.48 4.18 13.71
C PRO A 353 12.17 3.60 13.21
N CYS A 354 11.59 4.21 12.17
CA CYS A 354 10.33 3.75 11.61
C CYS A 354 10.29 3.91 10.09
N GLN A 355 9.48 3.08 9.44
CA GLN A 355 9.26 3.11 8.00
C GLN A 355 7.78 3.12 7.68
N VAL A 356 7.33 4.10 6.88
CA VAL A 356 5.99 4.13 6.28
C VAL A 356 6.04 3.46 4.91
N THR A 357 5.32 2.38 4.73
CA THR A 357 5.38 1.61 3.49
C THR A 357 4.64 2.33 2.35
N ASN A 358 5.38 2.68 1.28
CA ASN A 358 4.90 3.29 0.03
C ASN A 358 4.26 4.69 0.14
N ASP A 359 4.42 5.41 1.25
CA ASP A 359 4.01 6.80 1.35
C ASP A 359 5.19 7.77 1.24
N ILE A 360 4.86 9.03 0.96
CA ILE A 360 5.84 10.12 0.98
C ILE A 360 6.33 10.27 2.43
N SER A 361 7.63 10.09 2.65
CA SER A 361 8.26 10.29 3.96
C SER A 361 7.94 11.68 4.51
N PHE A 362 7.94 11.85 5.84
CA PHE A 362 7.70 13.13 6.49
C PHE A 362 8.55 14.25 5.88
N VAL A 363 9.83 14.00 5.63
CA VAL A 363 10.77 14.98 5.06
C VAL A 363 10.53 15.29 3.58
N ASP A 364 9.86 14.40 2.85
CA ASP A 364 9.53 14.57 1.42
C ASP A 364 8.16 15.22 1.20
N ARG A 365 7.38 15.46 2.25
CA ARG A 365 6.09 16.15 2.15
C ARG A 365 6.29 17.57 1.63
N LYS A 366 5.42 18.03 0.75
CA LYS A 366 5.55 19.30 0.02
C LYS A 366 5.81 20.50 0.94
N GLU A 367 5.05 20.62 2.02
CA GLU A 367 5.18 21.69 3.02
C GLU A 367 6.52 21.62 3.78
N ILE A 368 6.95 20.43 4.16
CA ILE A 368 8.21 20.19 4.86
C ILE A 368 9.39 20.44 3.91
N LYS A 369 9.31 19.92 2.69
CA LYS A 369 10.36 20.08 1.67
C LYS A 369 10.59 21.56 1.32
N ILE A 370 9.54 22.38 1.31
CA ILE A 370 9.69 23.85 1.12
C ILE A 370 10.57 24.41 2.23
N VAL A 371 10.22 24.23 3.49
CA VAL A 371 10.97 24.78 4.65
C VAL A 371 12.39 24.25 4.69
N MET A 372 12.57 22.95 4.50
CA MET A 372 13.89 22.32 4.47
C MET A 372 14.77 22.85 3.34
N SER A 373 14.20 23.13 2.16
CA SER A 373 14.97 23.70 1.05
C SER A 373 15.42 25.14 1.33
N TYR A 374 14.62 25.95 2.06
CA TYR A 374 15.08 27.26 2.54
C TYR A 374 16.24 27.15 3.53
N LEU A 375 16.17 26.23 4.50
CA LEU A 375 17.25 25.99 5.46
C LEU A 375 18.53 25.50 4.76
N LYS A 376 18.41 24.56 3.82
CA LYS A 376 19.53 24.02 3.05
C LYS A 376 20.21 25.12 2.22
N LEU A 377 19.42 25.90 1.45
CA LEU A 377 19.97 26.97 0.63
C LEU A 377 20.62 28.09 1.48
N ALA A 378 20.04 28.39 2.65
CA ALA A 378 20.67 29.33 3.57
C ALA A 378 21.97 28.80 4.16
N SER A 379 22.09 27.49 4.41
CA SER A 379 23.29 26.83 4.89
C SER A 379 24.37 26.69 3.81
N ASP A 380 23.96 26.41 2.57
CA ASP A 380 24.85 26.30 1.40
C ASP A 380 24.18 26.92 0.15
N ILE A 381 24.67 28.09 -0.29
CA ILE A 381 24.20 28.79 -1.48
C ILE A 381 24.50 28.07 -2.81
N ASN A 382 25.30 27.00 -2.76
CA ASN A 382 25.60 26.18 -3.92
C ASN A 382 24.61 25.00 -4.08
N ASP A 383 23.64 24.83 -3.16
CA ASP A 383 22.58 23.85 -3.28
C ASP A 383 21.58 24.24 -4.38
N ASN A 384 21.93 23.87 -5.61
CA ASN A 384 21.13 24.14 -6.78
C ASN A 384 19.77 23.41 -6.78
N GLU A 385 19.70 22.23 -6.15
CA GLU A 385 18.45 21.46 -6.05
C GLU A 385 17.43 22.21 -5.17
N SER A 386 17.87 22.68 -4.01
CA SER A 386 17.03 23.47 -3.12
C SER A 386 16.61 24.78 -3.76
N PHE A 387 17.50 25.47 -4.49
CA PHE A 387 17.15 26.69 -5.23
C PHE A 387 16.06 26.40 -6.27
N GLU A 388 16.21 25.39 -7.13
CA GLU A 388 15.23 25.01 -8.14
C GLU A 388 13.87 24.65 -7.53
N TYR A 389 13.88 24.12 -6.33
CA TYR A 389 12.63 23.75 -5.65
C TYR A 389 11.86 24.97 -5.13
N ILE A 390 12.56 26.02 -4.62
CA ILE A 390 11.93 27.13 -3.89
C ILE A 390 11.92 28.48 -4.61
N TYR A 391 12.65 28.67 -5.72
CA TYR A 391 12.81 30.00 -6.37
C TYR A 391 11.48 30.72 -6.60
N ASN A 392 10.40 29.98 -6.88
CA ASN A 392 9.04 30.50 -7.08
C ASN A 392 8.01 29.89 -6.13
N LYS A 393 8.41 29.52 -4.92
CA LYS A 393 7.49 28.98 -3.89
C LYS A 393 7.69 29.72 -2.55
N PRO A 394 6.67 30.44 -2.08
CA PRO A 394 5.39 30.76 -2.75
C PRO A 394 5.58 31.55 -4.04
N ASN A 395 4.50 31.74 -4.81
CA ASN A 395 4.59 32.36 -6.13
C ASN A 395 5.18 33.80 -6.06
N ARG A 396 6.31 34.01 -6.74
CA ARG A 396 7.03 35.29 -6.86
C ARG A 396 7.05 35.84 -8.29
N TRP A 397 6.23 35.26 -9.16
CA TRP A 397 6.22 35.60 -10.59
C TRP A 397 7.54 35.29 -11.31
N LEU A 398 8.41 34.50 -10.70
CA LEU A 398 9.63 33.97 -11.29
C LEU A 398 9.30 32.71 -12.08
N GLY A 399 8.76 32.83 -13.27
CA GLY A 399 8.29 31.70 -14.08
C GLY A 399 9.43 30.83 -14.67
N LYS A 400 9.05 29.84 -15.47
CA LYS A 400 10.02 28.94 -16.15
C LYS A 400 11.03 29.64 -17.04
N ALA A 401 10.66 30.79 -17.66
CA ALA A 401 11.56 31.59 -18.47
C ALA A 401 12.72 32.15 -17.64
N PHE A 402 12.43 32.67 -16.42
CA PHE A 402 13.46 33.10 -15.48
C PHE A 402 14.43 31.96 -15.11
N LEU A 403 13.90 30.80 -14.74
CA LEU A 403 14.76 29.68 -14.39
C LEU A 403 15.66 29.23 -15.54
N LYS A 404 15.16 29.24 -16.77
CA LYS A 404 15.94 28.92 -17.97
C LYS A 404 17.09 29.91 -18.16
N GLU A 405 16.82 31.21 -17.96
CA GLU A 405 17.83 32.27 -18.04
C GLU A 405 18.90 32.13 -16.93
N VAL A 406 18.48 31.89 -15.69
CA VAL A 406 19.40 31.63 -14.56
C VAL A 406 20.29 30.40 -14.82
N LYS A 407 19.72 29.30 -15.33
CA LYS A 407 20.49 28.09 -15.70
C LYS A 407 21.52 28.40 -16.81
N HIS A 408 21.17 29.21 -17.77
CA HIS A 408 22.10 29.63 -18.81
C HIS A 408 23.28 30.41 -18.20
N TYR A 409 23.03 31.43 -17.39
CA TYR A 409 24.10 32.19 -16.72
C TYR A 409 24.94 31.36 -15.79
N ALA A 410 24.32 30.42 -15.04
CA ALA A 410 25.05 29.51 -14.17
C ALA A 410 26.04 28.64 -14.95
N SER A 411 25.61 28.08 -16.09
CA SER A 411 26.45 27.24 -16.94
C SER A 411 27.61 28.00 -17.57
N VAL A 412 27.36 29.22 -18.11
CA VAL A 412 28.39 30.07 -18.77
C VAL A 412 29.41 30.60 -17.77
N SER A 413 29.00 30.90 -16.55
CA SER A 413 29.87 31.54 -15.54
C SER A 413 30.38 30.57 -14.44
N HIS A 414 30.06 29.28 -14.54
CA HIS A 414 30.45 28.25 -13.57
C HIS A 414 30.12 28.63 -12.12
N MET A 415 28.91 29.16 -11.90
CA MET A 415 28.44 29.58 -10.58
C MET A 415 27.15 28.88 -10.18
N SER A 416 26.80 28.94 -8.87
CA SER A 416 25.52 28.39 -8.41
C SER A 416 24.32 29.14 -9.00
N LEU A 417 23.17 28.47 -9.04
CA LEU A 417 21.94 29.08 -9.52
C LEU A 417 21.54 30.30 -8.68
N TYR A 418 21.77 30.26 -7.36
CA TYR A 418 21.53 31.39 -6.47
C TYR A 418 22.38 32.61 -6.85
N CYS A 419 23.67 32.42 -7.13
CA CYS A 419 24.54 33.50 -7.58
C CYS A 419 24.21 33.97 -9.00
N ALA A 420 23.82 33.06 -9.90
CA ALA A 420 23.48 33.37 -11.27
C ALA A 420 22.18 34.19 -11.40
N MET A 421 21.24 34.11 -10.46
CA MET A 421 19.99 34.88 -10.52
C MET A 421 20.19 36.38 -10.52
N PHE A 422 21.27 36.89 -9.89
CA PHE A 422 21.60 38.31 -9.91
C PHE A 422 22.05 38.84 -11.31
N LYS A 423 22.50 37.94 -12.18
CA LYS A 423 22.77 38.28 -13.58
C LYS A 423 21.49 38.36 -14.39
N ALA A 424 20.53 37.50 -14.11
CA ALA A 424 19.21 37.57 -14.74
C ALA A 424 18.41 38.83 -14.33
N GLU A 425 18.59 39.31 -13.09
CA GLU A 425 18.00 40.57 -12.61
C GLU A 425 18.42 41.79 -13.45
N ARG A 426 19.67 41.84 -13.87
CA ARG A 426 20.20 42.96 -14.67
C ARG A 426 19.53 43.09 -16.04
N ASN A 427 18.92 42.04 -16.54
CA ASN A 427 18.25 41.99 -17.84
C ASN A 427 16.74 42.26 -17.79
N GLY A 428 16.15 42.44 -16.60
CA GLY A 428 14.73 42.72 -16.55
C GLY A 428 14.19 43.13 -15.18
N TRP A 429 13.73 44.36 -15.08
CA TRP A 429 13.05 44.92 -13.91
C TRP A 429 11.90 44.06 -13.38
N LYS A 430 11.27 43.23 -14.23
CA LYS A 430 10.15 42.36 -13.89
C LYS A 430 10.48 41.25 -12.86
N TYR A 431 11.76 40.89 -12.69
CA TYR A 431 12.18 39.86 -11.76
C TYR A 431 12.65 40.43 -10.42
N LYS A 432 12.89 41.75 -10.35
CA LYS A 432 13.53 42.41 -9.20
C LYS A 432 12.85 42.10 -7.87
N ASN A 433 11.54 42.33 -7.77
CA ASN A 433 10.81 42.12 -6.51
C ASN A 433 10.83 40.65 -6.04
N GLY A 434 10.75 39.69 -6.96
CA GLY A 434 10.78 38.27 -6.64
C GLY A 434 12.16 37.82 -6.15
N ILE A 435 13.23 38.38 -6.72
CA ILE A 435 14.60 38.11 -6.31
C ILE A 435 14.89 38.75 -4.94
N GLU A 436 14.50 40.03 -4.76
CA GLU A 436 14.65 40.74 -3.48
C GLU A 436 13.92 40.01 -2.32
N ASP A 437 12.70 39.50 -2.56
CA ASP A 437 11.96 38.72 -1.57
C ASP A 437 12.73 37.43 -1.17
N LEU A 438 13.21 36.68 -2.16
CA LEU A 438 13.99 35.47 -1.90
C LEU A 438 15.28 35.78 -1.16
N CYS A 439 16.01 36.82 -1.59
CA CYS A 439 17.27 37.25 -0.96
C CYS A 439 17.05 37.71 0.49
N THR A 440 15.98 38.44 0.76
CA THR A 440 15.65 38.93 2.11
C THR A 440 15.48 37.76 3.08
N ILE A 441 14.81 36.70 2.65
CA ILE A 441 14.60 35.52 3.50
C ILE A 441 15.91 34.76 3.73
N ILE A 442 16.67 34.47 2.66
CA ILE A 442 17.94 33.76 2.76
C ILE A 442 18.97 34.56 3.59
N SER A 443 19.06 35.88 3.37
CA SER A 443 19.92 36.75 4.17
C SER A 443 19.51 36.82 5.62
N GLY A 444 18.18 36.91 5.91
CA GLY A 444 17.65 36.88 7.25
C GLY A 444 17.98 35.58 8.00
N LEU A 445 17.93 34.43 7.32
CA LEU A 445 18.33 33.14 7.91
C LEU A 445 19.82 33.08 8.24
N LYS A 446 20.67 33.76 7.47
CA LYS A 446 22.12 33.79 7.68
C LYS A 446 22.57 34.75 8.75
N HIS A 447 21.98 35.93 8.82
CA HIS A 447 22.51 37.04 9.62
C HIS A 447 21.75 37.29 10.94
N ASN A 448 20.52 36.78 11.10
CA ASN A 448 19.81 36.89 12.37
C ASN A 448 20.32 35.87 13.38
N ASN A 449 20.43 36.29 14.63
CA ASN A 449 20.84 35.41 15.72
C ASN A 449 19.64 34.62 16.24
N PHE A 450 19.49 33.38 15.83
CA PHE A 450 18.41 32.50 16.28
C PHE A 450 18.87 31.62 17.46
N ALA A 451 18.00 31.47 18.45
CA ALA A 451 18.31 30.65 19.62
C ALA A 451 18.45 29.15 19.29
N ASN A 452 17.74 28.68 18.27
CA ASN A 452 17.77 27.31 17.76
C ASN A 452 17.16 27.26 16.35
N VAL A 453 17.26 26.10 15.69
CA VAL A 453 16.76 25.88 14.32
C VAL A 453 15.23 26.00 14.24
N GLY A 454 14.49 25.67 15.30
CA GLY A 454 13.03 25.88 15.33
C GLY A 454 12.62 27.34 15.16
N LYS A 455 13.40 28.30 15.69
CA LYS A 455 13.17 29.73 15.45
C LYS A 455 13.45 30.13 14.00
N GLN A 456 14.35 29.44 13.30
CA GLN A 456 14.56 29.63 11.86
C GLN A 456 13.38 29.08 11.04
N VAL A 457 12.88 27.88 11.42
CA VAL A 457 11.65 27.31 10.82
C VAL A 457 10.49 28.28 10.99
N LYS A 458 10.28 28.80 12.21
CA LYS A 458 9.24 29.77 12.47
C LYS A 458 9.40 31.05 11.64
N TYR A 459 10.61 31.57 11.54
CA TYR A 459 10.92 32.74 10.69
C TYR A 459 10.54 32.50 9.21
N ILE A 460 10.85 31.32 8.68
CA ILE A 460 10.45 30.94 7.30
C ILE A 460 8.94 30.89 7.18
N ARG A 461 8.24 30.25 8.11
CA ARG A 461 6.76 30.14 8.12
C ARG A 461 6.10 31.51 8.11
N ASP A 462 6.55 32.42 9.02
CA ASP A 462 5.98 33.76 9.17
C ASP A 462 6.26 34.61 7.93
N LYS A 463 7.50 34.64 7.43
CA LYS A 463 7.90 35.46 6.26
C LYS A 463 7.24 35.03 4.96
N LEU A 464 7.07 33.74 4.75
CA LEU A 464 6.44 33.18 3.55
C LEU A 464 4.93 33.02 3.69
N ASN A 465 4.37 33.25 4.89
CA ASN A 465 2.97 32.98 5.17
C ASN A 465 2.57 31.56 4.72
N ILE A 466 3.46 30.59 5.01
CA ILE A 466 3.35 29.21 4.50
C ILE A 466 2.05 28.57 4.98
N ASP A 467 1.62 28.81 6.20
CA ASP A 467 0.41 28.25 6.78
C ASP A 467 -0.83 28.62 5.93
N LYS A 468 -0.89 29.88 5.45
CA LYS A 468 -1.94 30.34 4.54
C LYS A 468 -1.78 29.75 3.13
N PHE A 469 -0.55 29.69 2.62
CA PHE A 469 -0.23 29.09 1.31
C PHE A 469 -0.63 27.61 1.27
N VAL A 470 -0.33 26.86 2.32
CA VAL A 470 -0.66 25.45 2.45
C VAL A 470 -2.16 25.24 2.63
N SER A 471 -2.85 26.14 3.38
CA SER A 471 -4.30 26.07 3.58
C SER A 471 -5.10 26.45 2.32
N SER A 472 -4.58 27.30 1.44
CA SER A 472 -5.26 27.69 0.19
C SER A 472 -5.19 26.62 -0.90
N ASP A 473 -4.26 25.67 -0.81
CA ASP A 473 -4.12 24.50 -1.70
C ASP A 473 -5.14 23.38 -1.37
N ILE A 474 -6.05 23.62 -0.41
CA ILE A 474 -7.03 22.64 0.14
C ILE A 474 -8.28 22.49 -0.78
N ASN A 475 -8.19 22.68 -2.07
CA ASN A 475 -9.24 22.23 -2.96
C ASN A 475 -9.03 20.74 -3.27
N ASN A 476 -9.80 19.89 -2.56
CA ASN A 476 -10.21 18.53 -2.95
C ASN A 476 -9.55 17.29 -2.36
N ASN A 477 -8.89 17.26 -1.18
CA ASN A 477 -8.71 15.93 -0.57
C ASN A 477 -8.59 15.98 0.97
N ALA A 478 -9.27 15.07 1.65
CA ALA A 478 -9.18 14.84 3.10
C ALA A 478 -7.76 14.46 3.61
N ILE A 479 -6.79 14.35 2.73
CA ILE A 479 -5.37 14.09 3.00
C ILE A 479 -4.65 15.34 3.53
N ASP A 480 -5.19 16.54 3.31
CA ASP A 480 -4.48 17.81 3.53
C ASP A 480 -4.75 18.51 4.86
N SER A 481 -5.61 17.95 5.74
CA SER A 481 -5.93 18.58 7.03
C SER A 481 -4.75 18.62 8.02
N ASN A 482 -3.67 17.88 7.78
CA ASN A 482 -2.55 17.72 8.71
C ASN A 482 -1.31 18.52 8.32
N ARG A 483 -1.33 19.35 7.26
CA ARG A 483 -0.13 20.06 6.77
C ARG A 483 0.38 21.09 7.78
N ILE A 484 -0.51 21.81 8.44
CA ILE A 484 -0.13 22.77 9.50
C ILE A 484 0.48 22.02 10.69
N GLU A 485 -0.14 20.91 11.10
CA GLU A 485 0.37 20.04 12.16
C GLU A 485 1.76 19.47 11.82
N ASN A 486 2.02 19.15 10.54
CA ASN A 486 3.33 18.73 10.07
C ASN A 486 4.37 19.85 10.23
N LEU A 487 4.01 21.09 9.90
CA LEU A 487 4.88 22.26 10.09
C LEU A 487 5.14 22.55 11.58
N ASP A 488 4.12 22.42 12.44
CA ASP A 488 4.27 22.57 13.89
C ASP A 488 5.20 21.50 14.45
N SER A 489 5.11 20.31 13.94
CA SER A 489 5.97 19.19 14.30
C SER A 489 7.42 19.42 13.86
N LEU A 490 7.62 19.89 12.63
CA LEU A 490 8.94 20.27 12.13
C LEU A 490 9.59 21.36 13.01
N GLU A 491 8.83 22.39 13.37
CA GLU A 491 9.31 23.49 14.24
C GLU A 491 9.72 22.97 15.61
N ARG A 492 8.92 22.07 16.21
CA ARG A 492 9.20 21.45 17.52
C ARG A 492 10.47 20.60 17.48
N ILE A 493 10.62 19.74 16.47
CA ILE A 493 11.78 18.89 16.27
C ILE A 493 13.03 19.76 16.05
N ALA A 494 12.95 20.72 15.13
CA ALA A 494 14.04 21.65 14.84
C ALA A 494 14.48 22.46 16.07
N SER A 495 13.57 22.70 17.04
CA SER A 495 13.90 23.44 18.28
C SER A 495 14.86 22.70 19.21
N GLN A 496 15.06 21.39 19.01
CA GLN A 496 16.04 20.60 19.76
C GLN A 496 17.47 20.81 19.26
N TYR A 497 17.64 21.36 18.05
CA TYR A 497 18.93 21.55 17.40
C TYR A 497 19.37 23.02 17.45
N LYS A 498 20.64 23.25 17.78
CA LYS A 498 21.26 24.58 17.72
C LYS A 498 21.91 24.83 16.37
N ASP A 499 22.43 23.80 15.73
CA ASP A 499 23.10 23.85 14.42
C ASP A 499 22.20 23.34 13.28
N VAL A 500 22.11 24.14 12.21
CA VAL A 500 21.28 23.82 11.03
C VAL A 500 21.83 22.61 10.27
N LYS A 501 23.16 22.46 10.20
CA LYS A 501 23.77 21.36 9.46
C LYS A 501 23.54 20.03 10.16
N GLU A 502 23.61 20.04 11.50
CA GLU A 502 23.28 18.87 12.32
C GLU A 502 21.82 18.45 12.09
N PHE A 503 20.89 19.39 12.11
CA PHE A 503 19.47 19.13 11.83
C PHE A 503 19.24 18.63 10.40
N ILE A 504 19.90 19.23 9.39
CA ILE A 504 19.80 18.77 7.99
C ILE A 504 20.34 17.35 7.87
N ASN A 505 21.50 17.04 8.47
CA ASN A 505 22.07 15.69 8.44
C ASN A 505 21.13 14.67 9.08
N TYR A 506 20.51 15.00 10.20
CA TYR A 506 19.52 14.17 10.85
C TYR A 506 18.30 13.90 9.93
N THR A 507 17.75 14.94 9.28
CA THR A 507 16.63 14.77 8.36
C THR A 507 17.01 13.99 7.10
N VAL A 508 18.25 14.10 6.63
CA VAL A 508 18.78 13.35 5.49
C VAL A 508 19.01 11.88 5.85
N SER A 509 19.50 11.58 7.07
CA SER A 509 19.68 10.19 7.50
C SER A 509 18.34 9.44 7.52
N ILE A 510 17.29 10.08 8.03
CA ILE A 510 15.93 9.49 8.02
C ILE A 510 15.35 9.36 6.61
N GLY A 511 15.61 10.31 5.70
CA GLY A 511 15.13 10.28 4.32
C GLY A 511 15.89 9.32 3.39
N LYS A 512 17.21 9.16 3.60
CA LYS A 512 18.07 8.29 2.78
C LYS A 512 18.00 6.81 3.15
N ASP A 513 17.66 6.50 4.39
CA ASP A 513 17.62 5.12 4.90
C ASP A 513 16.40 4.30 4.40
N LYS A 514 15.69 4.78 3.36
CA LYS A 514 14.70 3.95 2.64
C LYS A 514 15.26 2.62 2.12
N MET A 515 16.58 2.49 2.02
CA MET A 515 17.23 1.27 1.52
C MET A 515 17.92 0.40 2.59
N CYS A 516 18.03 0.85 3.84
CA CYS A 516 18.93 0.19 4.80
C CYS A 516 18.46 0.08 6.26
N LEU A 517 17.23 0.43 6.63
CA LEU A 517 16.76 0.14 7.98
C LEU A 517 16.30 -1.32 8.05
N GLN A 518 17.27 -2.23 8.27
CA GLN A 518 16.98 -3.63 8.57
C GLN A 518 16.22 -3.79 9.89
N ASP A 519 16.31 -2.80 10.80
CA ASP A 519 15.65 -2.82 12.10
C ASP A 519 14.87 -1.51 12.32
N CYS A 520 13.59 -1.47 11.95
CA CYS A 520 12.70 -0.33 12.13
C CYS A 520 11.24 -0.74 12.33
N VAL A 521 10.51 0.05 13.12
CA VAL A 521 9.06 -0.13 13.33
C VAL A 521 8.31 0.07 12.01
N GLN A 522 7.42 -0.86 11.67
CA GLN A 522 6.63 -0.78 10.44
C GLN A 522 5.33 0.01 10.66
N LEU A 523 5.16 1.11 9.94
CA LEU A 523 3.94 1.92 9.94
C LEU A 523 3.11 1.57 8.70
N LEU A 524 1.98 0.88 8.89
CA LEU A 524 1.21 0.28 7.80
C LEU A 524 -0.28 0.59 7.94
N THR A 525 -0.96 0.77 6.79
CA THR A 525 -2.41 0.57 6.83
C THR A 525 -2.72 -0.93 6.92
N ILE A 526 -3.87 -1.26 7.51
CA ILE A 526 -4.31 -2.66 7.65
C ILE A 526 -4.32 -3.37 6.28
N HIS A 527 -4.75 -2.68 5.21
CA HIS A 527 -4.72 -3.24 3.85
C HIS A 527 -3.31 -3.63 3.38
N LYS A 528 -2.31 -2.80 3.69
CA LYS A 528 -0.91 -3.05 3.31
C LYS A 528 -0.24 -4.13 4.16
N SER A 529 -0.76 -4.39 5.37
CA SER A 529 -0.25 -5.45 6.25
C SER A 529 -0.68 -6.86 5.84
N LYS A 530 -1.62 -6.97 4.89
CA LYS A 530 -2.06 -8.28 4.39
C LYS A 530 -0.89 -9.08 3.81
N GLY A 531 -0.80 -10.36 4.21
CA GLY A 531 0.32 -11.23 3.83
C GLY A 531 1.60 -11.02 4.65
N MET A 532 1.60 -10.08 5.62
CA MET A 532 2.70 -9.86 6.56
C MET A 532 2.34 -10.42 7.95
N GLU A 533 3.35 -10.55 8.82
CA GLU A 533 3.20 -11.01 10.20
C GLU A 533 4.26 -10.33 11.05
N PHE A 534 3.93 -10.06 12.32
CA PHE A 534 4.80 -9.33 13.24
C PHE A 534 4.64 -9.88 14.66
N PRO A 535 5.75 -10.09 15.40
CA PRO A 535 5.70 -10.47 16.80
C PRO A 535 4.80 -9.56 17.63
N VAL A 536 4.91 -8.24 17.47
CA VAL A 536 4.11 -7.24 18.21
C VAL A 536 3.33 -6.35 17.26
N VAL A 537 2.02 -6.25 17.47
CA VAL A 537 1.12 -5.40 16.68
C VAL A 537 0.38 -4.41 17.55
N PHE A 538 0.42 -3.14 17.17
CA PHE A 538 -0.43 -2.07 17.69
C PHE A 538 -1.50 -1.72 16.66
N LEU A 539 -2.76 -2.01 16.96
CA LEU A 539 -3.92 -1.62 16.15
C LEU A 539 -4.50 -0.31 16.71
N VAL A 540 -4.25 0.79 16.01
CA VAL A 540 -4.44 2.13 16.56
C VAL A 540 -5.66 2.88 16.03
N GLY A 541 -6.17 3.81 16.84
CA GLY A 541 -7.25 4.72 16.46
C GLY A 541 -8.56 4.02 16.14
N MET A 542 -8.93 3.00 16.91
CA MET A 542 -10.17 2.25 16.76
C MET A 542 -11.36 3.07 17.26
N ASN A 543 -11.81 4.00 16.43
CA ASN A 543 -12.97 4.85 16.70
C ASN A 543 -14.05 4.64 15.63
N ASP A 544 -15.30 4.81 16.01
CA ASP A 544 -16.42 4.84 15.07
C ASP A 544 -16.23 5.94 14.02
N GLY A 545 -16.51 5.62 12.76
CA GLY A 545 -16.21 6.47 11.61
C GLY A 545 -14.76 6.39 11.11
N THR A 546 -13.84 5.74 11.87
CA THR A 546 -12.47 5.43 11.45
C THR A 546 -12.30 3.95 11.14
N LEU A 547 -12.60 3.08 12.08
CA LEU A 547 -12.70 1.63 11.92
C LEU A 547 -13.91 1.14 12.74
N PRO A 548 -15.08 0.90 12.12
CA PRO A 548 -15.36 0.97 10.68
C PRO A 548 -15.26 2.39 10.10
N HIS A 549 -14.88 2.48 8.81
CA HIS A 549 -14.71 3.76 8.15
C HIS A 549 -16.06 4.34 7.70
N SER A 550 -16.30 5.66 7.98
CA SER A 550 -17.56 6.33 7.69
C SER A 550 -17.99 6.35 6.21
N LYS A 551 -17.03 6.22 5.29
CA LYS A 551 -17.29 6.12 3.84
C LYS A 551 -17.43 4.68 3.35
N SER A 552 -17.29 3.69 4.21
CA SER A 552 -17.48 2.29 3.83
C SER A 552 -18.96 1.96 3.79
N HIS A 553 -19.42 1.39 2.68
CA HIS A 553 -20.80 0.91 2.52
C HIS A 553 -20.94 -0.57 2.92
N ASN A 554 -19.84 -1.26 3.22
CA ASN A 554 -19.82 -2.68 3.57
C ASN A 554 -19.21 -2.90 4.96
N LEU A 555 -20.07 -3.02 5.96
CA LEU A 555 -19.64 -3.26 7.34
C LEU A 555 -18.94 -4.62 7.50
N ASN A 556 -19.29 -5.63 6.70
CA ASN A 556 -18.66 -6.94 6.78
C ASN A 556 -17.22 -6.89 6.25
N GLU A 557 -16.93 -6.08 5.23
CA GLU A 557 -15.56 -5.83 4.76
C GLU A 557 -14.72 -5.14 5.85
N GLU A 558 -15.28 -4.15 6.56
CA GLU A 558 -14.60 -3.49 7.68
C GLU A 558 -14.34 -4.45 8.86
N LYS A 559 -15.27 -5.39 9.15
CA LYS A 559 -15.03 -6.46 10.13
C LYS A 559 -13.90 -7.39 9.66
N ARG A 560 -13.90 -7.82 8.38
CA ARG A 560 -12.80 -8.63 7.85
C ARG A 560 -11.46 -7.88 7.92
N LEU A 561 -11.48 -6.58 7.69
CA LEU A 561 -10.29 -5.75 7.82
C LEU A 561 -9.77 -5.75 9.26
N ALA A 562 -10.65 -5.61 10.25
CA ALA A 562 -10.27 -5.72 11.67
C ALA A 562 -9.74 -7.14 12.01
N TYR A 563 -10.37 -8.19 11.48
CA TYR A 563 -9.89 -9.57 11.61
C TYR A 563 -8.49 -9.76 11.01
N VAL A 564 -8.24 -9.18 9.83
CA VAL A 564 -6.90 -9.19 9.23
C VAL A 564 -5.89 -8.53 10.16
N ALA A 565 -6.21 -7.36 10.74
CA ALA A 565 -5.30 -6.67 11.67
C ALA A 565 -4.95 -7.53 12.88
N ILE A 566 -5.94 -8.14 13.54
CA ILE A 566 -5.75 -9.05 14.68
C ILE A 566 -4.80 -10.20 14.31
N THR A 567 -5.04 -10.82 13.16
CA THR A 567 -4.28 -12.00 12.70
C THR A 567 -2.89 -11.68 12.14
N ARG A 568 -2.46 -10.42 12.18
CA ARG A 568 -1.06 -10.06 11.88
C ARG A 568 -0.13 -10.28 13.07
N ALA A 569 -0.67 -10.29 14.29
CA ALA A 569 0.09 -10.47 15.51
C ALA A 569 0.50 -11.95 15.72
N GLU A 570 1.74 -12.15 16.15
CA GLU A 570 2.26 -13.46 16.55
C GLU A 570 2.22 -13.65 18.06
N ASP A 571 2.79 -12.72 18.82
CA ASP A 571 2.98 -12.81 20.26
C ASP A 571 2.09 -11.84 21.03
N GLU A 572 2.07 -10.58 20.65
CA GLU A 572 1.38 -9.52 21.39
C GLU A 572 0.51 -8.63 20.49
N LEU A 573 -0.69 -8.32 20.97
CA LEU A 573 -1.64 -7.43 20.30
C LEU A 573 -2.12 -6.35 21.26
N TYR A 574 -1.92 -5.10 20.85
CA TYR A 574 -2.38 -3.91 21.55
C TYR A 574 -3.36 -3.13 20.69
N CYS A 575 -4.56 -2.88 21.24
CA CYS A 575 -5.59 -2.09 20.58
C CYS A 575 -5.74 -0.74 21.26
N SER A 576 -6.00 0.31 20.50
CA SER A 576 -6.21 1.64 21.09
C SER A 576 -7.30 2.44 20.41
N SER A 577 -7.90 3.37 21.16
CA SER A 577 -8.85 4.35 20.67
C SER A 577 -8.61 5.73 21.30
N LEU A 578 -9.25 6.74 20.73
CA LEU A 578 -9.12 8.13 21.13
C LEU A 578 -10.42 8.63 21.79
N LYS A 579 -10.30 9.57 22.74
CA LYS A 579 -11.45 10.31 23.30
C LYS A 579 -11.80 11.53 22.46
N ILE A 580 -10.80 12.22 21.93
CA ILE A 580 -10.95 13.50 21.21
C ILE A 580 -10.01 13.51 20.00
N LYS A 581 -10.50 14.00 18.85
CA LYS A 581 -9.71 14.37 17.67
C LYS A 581 -10.21 15.70 17.10
N ASN A 582 -9.30 16.62 16.77
CA ASN A 582 -9.65 17.94 16.23
C ASN A 582 -10.73 18.65 17.05
N ARG A 583 -10.61 18.63 18.40
CA ARG A 583 -11.57 19.20 19.38
C ARG A 583 -12.96 18.55 19.38
N LYS A 584 -13.19 17.47 18.62
CA LYS A 584 -14.44 16.70 18.62
C LYS A 584 -14.31 15.44 19.47
N ARG A 585 -15.32 15.18 20.30
CA ARG A 585 -15.40 13.90 21.02
C ARG A 585 -15.62 12.76 20.05
N LEU A 586 -14.90 11.67 20.24
CA LEU A 586 -15.01 10.46 19.46
C LEU A 586 -15.68 9.35 20.27
N VAL A 587 -16.43 8.52 19.55
CA VAL A 587 -17.00 7.27 20.06
C VAL A 587 -16.02 6.14 19.77
N GLU A 588 -15.92 5.18 20.67
CA GLU A 588 -15.16 3.95 20.45
C GLU A 588 -15.74 3.16 19.28
N SER A 589 -14.89 2.45 18.58
CA SER A 589 -15.32 1.51 17.55
C SER A 589 -16.27 0.46 18.14
N PRO A 590 -17.38 0.13 17.48
CA PRO A 590 -18.23 -0.99 17.90
C PRO A 590 -17.45 -2.31 17.92
N PHE A 591 -16.35 -2.40 17.19
CA PHE A 591 -15.48 -3.58 17.16
C PHE A 591 -14.75 -3.81 18.50
N ILE A 592 -14.47 -2.73 19.28
CA ILE A 592 -13.87 -2.87 20.62
C ILE A 592 -14.78 -3.74 21.51
N LYS A 593 -16.08 -3.43 21.52
CA LYS A 593 -17.05 -4.21 22.26
C LYS A 593 -17.11 -5.67 21.80
N MET A 594 -17.09 -5.90 20.48
CA MET A 594 -17.08 -7.27 19.91
C MET A 594 -15.82 -8.06 20.28
N MET A 595 -14.70 -7.39 20.54
CA MET A 595 -13.40 -8.00 20.85
C MET A 595 -13.23 -8.25 22.34
N PHE A 596 -13.57 -7.28 23.20
CA PHE A 596 -13.18 -7.27 24.60
C PHE A 596 -14.32 -7.61 25.59
N ASP A 597 -15.61 -7.42 25.20
CA ASP A 597 -16.77 -7.88 25.99
C ASP A 597 -17.08 -9.36 25.70
#